data_865d814bc7cfdc063b067986faef436c
#
_entry.id   865d814bc7cfdc063b067986faef436c
#
_cell.length_a   1.000
_cell.length_b   1.000
_cell.length_c   1.000
_cell.angle_alpha   90.00
_cell.angle_beta   90.00
_cell.angle_gamma   90.00
#
_symmetry.space_group_name_H-M   'P 1'
#
loop_
_entity.id
_entity.type
_entity.pdbx_description
1 polymer ?
#
loop_
_entity_poly.entity_id
_entity_poly.type
_entity_poly.pdbx_seq_one_letter_code
_entity_poly.pdbx_strand_id
1 'polypeptide(L)'
;MKHITQLLAAAAVSMAIALPAHAETTLTVHYPMPGFFKDVMDTISKKFMAENPDIKIQFASPSATYEEGIQTILRQVGTSEMPDITFIGLNRLRMLNERDVAVDLGPLVQKDGNMAEQGFSDTILKLAQVKGKQVGLAFATSNPIMYYNADLVKAAGGDPENPPKTWDEVIALGGKIKALGNGVDGIDFRWQGDDWMFSALLFGAGGKMLSDDESKVAFNGPEGQKAVEVLHRLVTEGGMPVFTKAAGEQAFAAGKVGFEFQTTGALRNTIKNVGNKFDLRTAKIPLINPANGHLPTGGNAVVILTHDAAKQDAAWKFAKFAAGPYGASVVVPGTGYVPNNELAAKSADYLGDFYKQNPLFQAGLSQMPEMIPWYAFPGSNGVKVTQTIVDNLSRIVDQSAEPKEALDDAAADVEDMLPRS
;
A
#
# COMPACT_ATOMS: atom_id res chain seq x y z
N MET A 1 37.18 -23.49 -86.84
CA MET A 1 36.84 -22.22 -86.19
C MET A 1 35.77 -22.51 -85.17
N LYS A 2 36.14 -22.64 -83.94
CA LYS A 2 35.22 -23.02 -82.85
C LYS A 2 35.30 -21.89 -81.77
N HIS A 3 34.24 -21.16 -81.57
CA HIS A 3 34.12 -20.18 -80.49
C HIS A 3 33.82 -20.90 -79.20
N ILE A 4 34.70 -20.73 -78.20
CA ILE A 4 34.47 -21.21 -76.85
C ILE A 4 33.95 -19.96 -76.04
N THR A 5 32.69 -20.01 -75.65
CA THR A 5 32.07 -19.03 -74.79
C THR A 5 32.27 -19.42 -73.33
N GLN A 6 33.05 -18.63 -72.59
CA GLN A 6 33.22 -18.84 -71.14
C GLN A 6 32.07 -18.17 -70.38
N LEU A 7 31.29 -18.98 -69.64
CA LEU A 7 30.29 -18.52 -68.65
C LEU A 7 31.02 -18.32 -67.30
N LEU A 8 31.13 -17.08 -66.87
CA LEU A 8 31.52 -16.72 -65.49
C LEU A 8 30.26 -16.75 -64.61
N ALA A 9 30.16 -17.76 -63.74
CA ALA A 9 29.15 -17.83 -62.68
C ALA A 9 29.65 -17.06 -61.48
N ALA A 10 29.05 -15.89 -61.22
CA ALA A 10 29.29 -15.12 -59.99
C ALA A 10 28.47 -15.73 -58.84
N ALA A 11 29.15 -16.44 -57.92
CA ALA A 11 28.54 -16.89 -56.67
C ALA A 11 28.44 -15.72 -55.68
N ALA A 12 27.25 -15.16 -55.52
CA ALA A 12 26.96 -14.21 -54.48
C ALA A 12 26.81 -14.98 -53.13
N VAL A 13 27.84 -14.91 -52.29
CA VAL A 13 27.82 -15.41 -50.91
C VAL A 13 27.01 -14.40 -50.10
N SER A 14 25.73 -14.69 -49.85
CA SER A 14 24.89 -13.95 -48.92
C SER A 14 25.35 -14.29 -47.49
N MET A 15 26.15 -13.41 -46.90
CA MET A 15 26.53 -13.46 -45.49
C MET A 15 25.28 -13.07 -44.66
N ALA A 16 24.49 -14.06 -44.25
CA ALA A 16 23.45 -13.86 -43.26
C ALA A 16 24.14 -13.48 -41.94
N ILE A 17 24.09 -12.21 -41.57
CA ILE A 17 24.46 -11.74 -40.24
C ILE A 17 23.44 -12.38 -39.31
N ALA A 18 23.79 -13.49 -38.68
CA ALA A 18 23.04 -14.04 -37.57
C ALA A 18 23.16 -13.04 -36.41
N LEU A 19 22.19 -12.18 -36.24
CA LEU A 19 22.04 -11.45 -35.00
C LEU A 19 21.93 -12.48 -33.88
N PRO A 20 22.70 -12.36 -32.79
CA PRO A 20 22.55 -13.25 -31.66
C PRO A 20 21.11 -13.19 -31.21
N ALA A 21 20.38 -14.30 -31.35
CA ALA A 21 19.08 -14.45 -30.73
C ALA A 21 19.33 -14.40 -29.21
N HIS A 22 19.05 -13.27 -28.60
CA HIS A 22 18.98 -13.21 -27.14
C HIS A 22 17.87 -14.17 -26.75
N ALA A 23 18.21 -15.19 -25.96
CA ALA A 23 17.20 -16.10 -25.42
C ALA A 23 16.19 -15.27 -24.62
N GLU A 24 14.91 -15.42 -24.94
CA GLU A 24 13.82 -14.74 -24.22
C GLU A 24 13.88 -15.11 -22.73
N THR A 25 13.99 -14.11 -21.86
CA THR A 25 13.98 -14.31 -20.41
C THR A 25 12.54 -14.22 -19.91
N THR A 26 11.98 -15.32 -19.43
CA THR A 26 10.65 -15.30 -18.80
C THR A 26 10.77 -15.08 -17.29
N LEU A 27 10.10 -14.05 -16.77
CA LEU A 27 9.98 -13.75 -15.35
C LEU A 27 8.56 -14.10 -14.86
N THR A 28 8.50 -14.93 -13.82
CA THR A 28 7.24 -15.22 -13.12
C THR A 28 7.02 -14.18 -12.03
N VAL A 29 5.87 -13.50 -12.07
CA VAL A 29 5.54 -12.37 -11.18
C VAL A 29 4.28 -12.67 -10.38
N HIS A 30 4.37 -12.64 -9.06
CA HIS A 30 3.24 -12.72 -8.15
C HIS A 30 2.85 -11.33 -7.66
N TYR A 31 1.54 -11.08 -7.52
CA TYR A 31 1.00 -9.86 -6.91
C TYR A 31 -0.26 -10.16 -6.11
N PRO A 32 -0.56 -9.40 -5.03
CA PRO A 32 -1.76 -9.55 -4.22
C PRO A 32 -2.88 -8.62 -4.70
N MET A 33 -4.07 -8.80 -4.14
CA MET A 33 -5.22 -7.90 -4.24
C MET A 33 -5.62 -7.59 -5.70
N PRO A 34 -5.99 -8.62 -6.48
CA PRO A 34 -6.29 -8.44 -7.91
C PRO A 34 -7.41 -7.43 -8.18
N GLY A 35 -8.34 -7.22 -7.24
CA GLY A 35 -9.38 -6.19 -7.35
C GLY A 35 -8.85 -4.75 -7.42
N PHE A 36 -7.62 -4.50 -6.96
CA PHE A 36 -6.93 -3.21 -7.06
C PHE A 36 -5.90 -3.19 -8.19
N PHE A 37 -5.15 -4.29 -8.35
CA PHE A 37 -3.92 -4.26 -9.13
C PHE A 37 -3.98 -4.97 -10.47
N LYS A 38 -5.02 -5.77 -10.79
CA LYS A 38 -5.04 -6.54 -12.04
C LYS A 38 -4.83 -5.65 -13.27
N ASP A 39 -5.66 -4.64 -13.46
CA ASP A 39 -5.60 -3.76 -14.64
C ASP A 39 -4.32 -2.91 -14.65
N VAL A 40 -3.83 -2.54 -13.48
CA VAL A 40 -2.55 -1.84 -13.29
C VAL A 40 -1.39 -2.72 -13.75
N MET A 41 -1.32 -3.96 -13.27
CA MET A 41 -0.25 -4.90 -13.59
C MET A 41 -0.27 -5.30 -15.07
N ASP A 42 -1.46 -5.53 -15.64
CA ASP A 42 -1.62 -5.82 -17.06
C ASP A 42 -1.13 -4.64 -17.93
N THR A 43 -1.44 -3.40 -17.53
CA THR A 43 -1.01 -2.19 -18.26
C THR A 43 0.51 -2.00 -18.19
N ILE A 44 1.10 -2.12 -16.99
CA ILE A 44 2.54 -1.94 -16.78
C ILE A 44 3.32 -3.03 -17.51
N SER A 45 2.94 -4.30 -17.36
CA SER A 45 3.64 -5.42 -17.99
C SER A 45 3.58 -5.37 -19.51
N LYS A 46 2.43 -5.02 -20.09
CA LYS A 46 2.28 -4.85 -21.52
C LYS A 46 3.21 -3.79 -22.10
N LYS A 47 3.30 -2.63 -21.43
CA LYS A 47 4.20 -1.54 -21.85
C LYS A 47 5.66 -1.93 -21.68
N PHE A 48 6.00 -2.57 -20.55
CA PHE A 48 7.36 -3.05 -20.30
C PHE A 48 7.83 -4.05 -21.37
N MET A 49 7.02 -5.07 -21.69
CA MET A 49 7.35 -6.05 -22.73
C MET A 49 7.46 -5.44 -24.12
N ALA A 50 6.68 -4.40 -24.42
CA ALA A 50 6.81 -3.68 -25.69
C ALA A 50 8.14 -2.94 -25.82
N GLU A 51 8.72 -2.47 -24.71
CA GLU A 51 10.00 -1.78 -24.65
C GLU A 51 11.20 -2.73 -24.45
N ASN A 52 10.94 -3.96 -23.98
CA ASN A 52 11.94 -5.00 -23.72
C ASN A 52 11.47 -6.33 -24.32
N PRO A 53 11.54 -6.48 -25.64
CA PRO A 53 10.97 -7.64 -26.34
C PRO A 53 11.69 -8.96 -26.03
N ASP A 54 12.84 -8.91 -25.40
CA ASP A 54 13.65 -10.05 -24.92
C ASP A 54 13.22 -10.52 -23.52
N ILE A 55 12.29 -9.78 -22.84
CA ILE A 55 11.80 -10.13 -21.50
C ILE A 55 10.29 -10.35 -21.53
N LYS A 56 9.87 -11.53 -21.05
CA LYS A 56 8.45 -11.89 -20.92
C LYS A 56 8.01 -11.88 -19.47
N ILE A 57 6.91 -11.23 -19.18
CA ILE A 57 6.26 -11.25 -17.86
C ILE A 57 5.12 -12.26 -17.89
N GLN A 58 5.17 -13.23 -16.97
CA GLN A 58 4.12 -14.21 -16.73
C GLN A 58 3.61 -14.06 -15.29
N PHE A 59 2.31 -13.81 -15.12
CA PHE A 59 1.74 -13.70 -13.79
C PHE A 59 1.45 -15.07 -13.20
N ALA A 60 1.90 -15.28 -11.95
CA ALA A 60 1.42 -16.35 -11.10
C ALA A 60 -0.01 -16.07 -10.62
N SER A 61 -0.68 -17.05 -10.02
CA SER A 61 -1.99 -16.83 -9.41
C SER A 61 -1.89 -15.77 -8.31
N PRO A 62 -2.70 -14.70 -8.37
CA PRO A 62 -2.63 -13.63 -7.37
C PRO A 62 -3.22 -14.09 -6.02
N SER A 63 -2.74 -13.50 -4.92
CA SER A 63 -3.29 -13.70 -3.59
C SER A 63 -4.36 -12.65 -3.26
N ALA A 64 -5.36 -13.01 -2.44
CA ALA A 64 -6.44 -12.08 -2.11
C ALA A 64 -5.98 -10.94 -1.18
N THR A 65 -4.99 -11.20 -0.31
CA THR A 65 -4.46 -10.23 0.67
C THR A 65 -2.92 -10.26 0.71
N TYR A 66 -2.31 -9.29 1.39
CA TYR A 66 -0.87 -9.31 1.65
C TYR A 66 -0.46 -10.47 2.55
N GLU A 67 -1.31 -10.83 3.52
CA GLU A 67 -1.10 -11.93 4.46
C GLU A 67 -1.09 -13.28 3.74
N GLU A 68 -2.06 -13.51 2.86
CA GLU A 68 -2.08 -14.70 2.00
C GLU A 68 -0.87 -14.73 1.07
N GLY A 69 -0.51 -13.57 0.51
CA GLY A 69 0.65 -13.42 -0.38
C GLY A 69 1.95 -13.83 0.29
N ILE A 70 2.25 -13.31 1.49
CA ILE A 70 3.48 -13.68 2.21
C ILE A 70 3.49 -15.16 2.58
N GLN A 71 2.36 -15.72 3.03
CA GLN A 71 2.27 -17.14 3.35
C GLN A 71 2.49 -18.02 2.11
N THR A 72 1.97 -17.60 0.96
CA THR A 72 2.15 -18.31 -0.30
C THR A 72 3.63 -18.31 -0.71
N ILE A 73 4.29 -17.15 -0.71
CA ILE A 73 5.72 -17.05 -1.01
C ILE A 73 6.54 -17.93 -0.06
N LEU A 74 6.29 -17.85 1.25
CA LEU A 74 7.06 -18.63 2.23
C LEU A 74 6.88 -20.15 2.09
N ARG A 75 5.72 -20.64 1.63
CA ARG A 75 5.51 -22.06 1.31
C ARG A 75 6.23 -22.49 0.05
N GLN A 76 6.46 -21.58 -0.89
CA GLN A 76 7.11 -21.86 -2.17
C GLN A 76 8.63 -21.74 -2.12
N VAL A 77 9.22 -21.25 -1.02
CA VAL A 77 10.68 -21.18 -0.86
C VAL A 77 11.30 -22.54 -1.06
N GLY A 78 12.30 -22.60 -1.95
CA GLY A 78 13.02 -23.84 -2.30
C GLY A 78 12.27 -24.78 -3.24
N THR A 79 11.10 -24.39 -3.77
CA THR A 79 10.36 -25.13 -4.80
C THR A 79 10.51 -24.48 -6.18
N SER A 80 10.15 -25.21 -7.23
CA SER A 80 10.09 -24.67 -8.61
C SER A 80 8.90 -23.73 -8.85
N GLU A 81 7.99 -23.59 -7.89
CA GLU A 81 6.82 -22.72 -7.98
C GLU A 81 7.10 -21.30 -7.46
N MET A 82 8.28 -21.08 -6.85
CA MET A 82 8.66 -19.78 -6.33
C MET A 82 8.75 -18.76 -7.48
N PRO A 83 8.02 -17.63 -7.43
CA PRO A 83 8.10 -16.61 -8.48
C PRO A 83 9.45 -15.89 -8.46
N ASP A 84 9.85 -15.32 -9.59
CA ASP A 84 11.07 -14.51 -9.69
C ASP A 84 10.91 -13.14 -8.99
N ILE A 85 9.70 -12.61 -9.01
CA ILE A 85 9.33 -11.31 -8.43
C ILE A 85 8.01 -11.45 -7.67
N THR A 86 7.92 -10.76 -6.55
CA THR A 86 6.63 -10.59 -5.84
C THR A 86 6.37 -9.12 -5.51
N PHE A 87 5.09 -8.76 -5.48
CA PHE A 87 4.61 -7.53 -4.86
C PHE A 87 4.04 -7.90 -3.50
N ILE A 88 4.55 -7.31 -2.42
CA ILE A 88 4.18 -7.70 -1.05
C ILE A 88 4.03 -6.48 -0.15
N GLY A 89 3.15 -6.56 0.85
CA GLY A 89 2.92 -5.48 1.80
C GLY A 89 4.20 -4.98 2.47
N LEU A 90 4.34 -3.67 2.59
CA LEU A 90 5.53 -3.04 3.18
C LEU A 90 5.83 -3.59 4.58
N ASN A 91 4.80 -3.88 5.37
CA ASN A 91 4.92 -4.50 6.69
C ASN A 91 5.35 -5.99 6.67
N ARG A 92 5.47 -6.61 5.50
CA ARG A 92 5.88 -8.02 5.34
C ARG A 92 7.31 -8.18 4.80
N LEU A 93 7.95 -7.09 4.39
CA LEU A 93 9.33 -7.10 3.88
C LEU A 93 10.32 -7.68 4.89
N ARG A 94 10.12 -7.40 6.18
CA ARG A 94 10.94 -7.92 7.26
C ARG A 94 10.98 -9.45 7.27
N MET A 95 9.84 -10.11 7.07
CA MET A 95 9.76 -11.57 7.05
C MET A 95 10.56 -12.20 5.90
N LEU A 96 10.59 -11.55 4.75
CA LEU A 96 11.41 -12.00 3.61
C LEU A 96 12.90 -11.77 3.86
N ASN A 97 13.26 -10.63 4.44
CA ASN A 97 14.65 -10.31 4.74
C ASN A 97 15.24 -11.19 5.85
N GLU A 98 14.51 -11.43 6.95
CA GLU A 98 14.99 -12.25 8.07
C GLU A 98 15.12 -13.74 7.74
N ARG A 99 14.55 -14.17 6.62
CA ARG A 99 14.63 -15.55 6.10
C ARG A 99 15.52 -15.68 4.85
N ASP A 100 16.25 -14.62 4.49
CA ASP A 100 17.10 -14.54 3.30
C ASP A 100 16.37 -14.97 1.99
N VAL A 101 15.07 -14.68 1.90
CA VAL A 101 14.23 -15.00 0.73
C VAL A 101 14.33 -13.88 -0.32
N ALA A 102 14.38 -12.62 0.11
CA ALA A 102 14.53 -11.48 -0.78
C ALA A 102 15.98 -11.21 -1.14
N VAL A 103 16.24 -10.85 -2.39
CA VAL A 103 17.55 -10.36 -2.83
C VAL A 103 17.77 -8.95 -2.27
N ASP A 104 18.96 -8.69 -1.70
CA ASP A 104 19.37 -7.33 -1.34
C ASP A 104 19.62 -6.50 -2.61
N LEU A 105 18.79 -5.49 -2.82
CA LEU A 105 18.88 -4.60 -3.98
C LEU A 105 19.90 -3.47 -3.81
N GLY A 106 20.53 -3.33 -2.63
CA GLY A 106 21.54 -2.30 -2.35
C GLY A 106 22.65 -2.23 -3.40
N PRO A 107 23.29 -3.36 -3.78
CA PRO A 107 24.29 -3.38 -4.85
C PRO A 107 23.76 -2.92 -6.22
N LEU A 108 22.50 -3.23 -6.56
CA LEU A 108 21.88 -2.82 -7.82
C LEU A 108 21.57 -1.31 -7.81
N VAL A 109 21.07 -0.78 -6.68
CA VAL A 109 20.87 0.66 -6.46
C VAL A 109 22.20 1.42 -6.61
N GLN A 110 23.29 0.92 -6.02
CA GLN A 110 24.61 1.54 -6.14
C GLN A 110 25.16 1.48 -7.57
N LYS A 111 24.98 0.36 -8.28
CA LYS A 111 25.42 0.18 -9.66
C LYS A 111 24.72 1.16 -10.60
N ASP A 112 23.43 1.44 -10.40
CA ASP A 112 22.67 2.39 -11.20
C ASP A 112 23.06 3.84 -10.89
N GLY A 113 23.54 4.14 -9.70
CA GLY A 113 24.18 5.39 -9.27
C GLY A 113 23.30 6.65 -9.26
N ASN A 114 22.15 6.61 -9.92
CA ASN A 114 21.35 7.80 -10.22
C ASN A 114 19.85 7.61 -9.93
N MET A 115 19.54 6.95 -8.81
CA MET A 115 18.15 6.63 -8.45
C MET A 115 17.33 7.89 -8.17
N ALA A 116 17.93 8.92 -7.58
CA ALA A 116 17.24 10.20 -7.29
C ALA A 116 16.77 10.91 -8.55
N GLU A 117 17.58 10.93 -9.63
CA GLU A 117 17.19 11.52 -10.93
C GLU A 117 16.08 10.69 -11.61
N GLN A 118 15.99 9.41 -11.29
CA GLN A 118 14.90 8.55 -11.74
C GLN A 118 13.63 8.69 -10.84
N GLY A 119 13.65 9.59 -9.86
CA GLY A 119 12.54 9.88 -8.96
C GLY A 119 12.48 9.01 -7.69
N PHE A 120 13.50 8.19 -7.42
CA PHE A 120 13.64 7.39 -6.21
C PHE A 120 14.51 8.14 -5.20
N SER A 121 13.93 9.09 -4.46
CA SER A 121 14.64 9.77 -3.38
C SER A 121 14.97 8.82 -2.22
N ASP A 122 15.90 9.23 -1.36
CA ASP A 122 16.25 8.48 -0.15
C ASP A 122 15.01 8.18 0.72
N THR A 123 14.07 9.10 0.80
CA THR A 123 12.82 8.92 1.55
C THR A 123 11.98 7.79 0.95
N ILE A 124 11.85 7.76 -0.38
CA ILE A 124 11.10 6.69 -1.08
C ILE A 124 11.82 5.34 -0.94
N LEU A 125 13.15 5.31 -1.11
CA LEU A 125 13.92 4.08 -0.95
C LEU A 125 13.80 3.50 0.46
N LYS A 126 13.81 4.35 1.50
CA LYS A 126 13.67 3.93 2.90
C LYS A 126 12.36 3.21 3.20
N LEU A 127 11.28 3.45 2.45
CA LEU A 127 10.00 2.77 2.65
C LEU A 127 10.08 1.24 2.46
N ALA A 128 11.05 0.77 1.68
CA ALA A 128 11.27 -0.65 1.40
C ALA A 128 12.63 -1.16 1.91
N GLN A 129 13.20 -0.48 2.92
CA GLN A 129 14.40 -0.92 3.63
C GLN A 129 14.03 -1.68 4.90
N VAL A 130 14.83 -2.70 5.22
CA VAL A 130 14.75 -3.45 6.48
C VAL A 130 16.17 -3.58 7.05
N LYS A 131 16.39 -3.03 8.26
CA LYS A 131 17.70 -3.08 8.94
C LYS A 131 18.86 -2.61 8.04
N GLY A 132 18.64 -1.57 7.24
CA GLY A 132 19.62 -0.98 6.33
C GLY A 132 19.83 -1.71 5.00
N LYS A 133 19.20 -2.86 4.76
CA LYS A 133 19.18 -3.53 3.45
C LYS A 133 18.02 -3.03 2.60
N GLN A 134 18.24 -2.84 1.31
CA GLN A 134 17.20 -2.51 0.34
C GLN A 134 16.48 -3.79 -0.11
N VAL A 135 15.37 -4.11 0.53
CA VAL A 135 14.63 -5.37 0.31
C VAL A 135 13.72 -5.32 -0.93
N GLY A 136 13.30 -4.14 -1.33
CA GLY A 136 12.46 -3.93 -2.50
C GLY A 136 12.47 -2.48 -2.95
N LEU A 137 11.61 -2.13 -3.92
CA LEU A 137 11.27 -0.75 -4.25
C LEU A 137 9.79 -0.53 -3.96
N ALA A 138 9.43 0.56 -3.28
CA ALA A 138 8.04 0.91 -3.05
C ALA A 138 7.30 1.03 -4.40
N PHE A 139 6.21 0.27 -4.57
CA PHE A 139 5.45 0.24 -5.83
C PHE A 139 4.15 1.04 -5.72
N ALA A 140 3.37 0.78 -4.69
CA ALA A 140 2.14 1.48 -4.40
C ALA A 140 2.15 1.90 -2.94
N THR A 141 2.04 3.19 -2.68
CA THR A 141 2.07 3.75 -1.32
C THR A 141 0.74 4.41 -1.01
N SER A 142 0.23 4.22 0.20
CA SER A 142 -1.01 4.84 0.66
C SER A 142 -0.84 5.45 2.04
N ASN A 143 -1.75 6.32 2.37
CA ASN A 143 -1.97 6.80 3.73
C ASN A 143 -3.46 6.77 4.06
N PRO A 144 -3.85 6.79 5.34
CA PRO A 144 -5.24 6.88 5.73
C PRO A 144 -5.78 8.28 5.47
N ILE A 145 -7.00 8.37 4.93
CA ILE A 145 -7.69 9.65 4.72
C ILE A 145 -9.14 9.57 5.22
N MET A 146 -9.76 10.71 5.34
CA MET A 146 -11.19 10.85 5.57
C MET A 146 -11.92 11.03 4.25
N TYR A 147 -12.85 10.14 3.94
CA TYR A 147 -13.87 10.29 2.93
C TYR A 147 -15.14 10.82 3.61
N TYR A 148 -15.90 11.68 2.95
CA TYR A 148 -17.15 12.15 3.55
C TYR A 148 -18.25 12.45 2.54
N ASN A 149 -19.47 12.27 3.03
CA ASN A 149 -20.69 12.63 2.33
C ASN A 149 -21.05 14.09 2.66
N ALA A 150 -20.74 15.00 1.74
CA ALA A 150 -20.96 16.43 1.92
C ALA A 150 -22.43 16.78 2.16
N ASP A 151 -23.35 16.01 1.59
CA ASP A 151 -24.79 16.22 1.76
C ASP A 151 -25.24 15.91 3.20
N LEU A 152 -24.75 14.81 3.80
CA LEU A 152 -25.02 14.47 5.20
C LEU A 152 -24.33 15.44 6.16
N VAL A 153 -23.09 15.85 5.87
CA VAL A 153 -22.38 16.89 6.63
C VAL A 153 -23.21 18.17 6.69
N LYS A 154 -23.69 18.65 5.54
CA LYS A 154 -24.53 19.85 5.45
C LYS A 154 -25.89 19.68 6.18
N ALA A 155 -26.53 18.53 6.02
CA ALA A 155 -27.80 18.23 6.68
C ALA A 155 -27.69 18.24 8.22
N ALA A 156 -26.52 17.80 8.74
CA ALA A 156 -26.21 17.82 10.18
C ALA A 156 -25.73 19.20 10.70
N GLY A 157 -25.71 20.22 9.84
CA GLY A 157 -25.28 21.57 10.19
C GLY A 157 -23.77 21.80 10.17
N GLY A 158 -23.00 20.89 9.54
CA GLY A 158 -21.60 21.07 9.26
C GLY A 158 -21.35 21.89 7.99
N ASP A 159 -20.11 22.31 7.79
CA ASP A 159 -19.66 22.99 6.56
C ASP A 159 -18.82 22.01 5.71
N PRO A 160 -19.32 21.56 4.55
CA PRO A 160 -18.56 20.68 3.67
C PRO A 160 -17.28 21.29 3.10
N GLU A 161 -17.17 22.62 3.03
CA GLU A 161 -15.95 23.30 2.54
C GLU A 161 -14.87 23.38 3.63
N ASN A 162 -15.26 23.23 4.90
CA ASN A 162 -14.37 23.20 6.06
C ASN A 162 -14.63 21.93 6.89
N PRO A 163 -14.21 20.75 6.41
CA PRO A 163 -14.43 19.48 7.11
C PRO A 163 -13.72 19.47 8.47
N PRO A 164 -14.17 18.60 9.40
CA PRO A 164 -13.56 18.44 10.72
C PRO A 164 -12.03 18.22 10.64
N LYS A 165 -11.29 18.86 11.55
CA LYS A 165 -9.82 18.81 11.63
C LYS A 165 -9.30 18.10 12.87
N THR A 166 -10.18 17.83 13.83
CA THR A 166 -9.87 17.11 15.07
C THR A 166 -10.82 15.94 15.24
N TRP A 167 -10.40 14.93 16.01
CA TRP A 167 -11.27 13.79 16.32
C TRP A 167 -12.52 14.20 17.09
N ASP A 168 -12.43 15.20 17.98
CA ASP A 168 -13.60 15.72 18.70
C ASP A 168 -14.64 16.32 17.74
N GLU A 169 -14.20 17.08 16.73
CA GLU A 169 -15.09 17.62 15.71
C GLU A 169 -15.71 16.51 14.85
N VAL A 170 -14.93 15.49 14.45
CA VAL A 170 -15.42 14.32 13.71
C VAL A 170 -16.50 13.58 14.51
N ILE A 171 -16.21 13.26 15.78
CA ILE A 171 -17.12 12.53 16.67
C ILE A 171 -18.40 13.31 16.87
N ALA A 172 -18.29 14.61 17.21
CA ALA A 172 -19.45 15.46 17.42
C ALA A 172 -20.35 15.58 16.17
N LEU A 173 -19.74 15.73 15.00
CA LEU A 173 -20.51 15.84 13.74
C LEU A 173 -21.06 14.48 13.31
N GLY A 174 -20.32 13.39 13.53
CA GLY A 174 -20.79 12.01 13.32
C GLY A 174 -22.04 11.71 14.15
N GLY A 175 -22.04 12.05 15.44
CA GLY A 175 -23.20 11.93 16.32
C GLY A 175 -24.42 12.72 15.81
N LYS A 176 -24.21 13.95 15.30
CA LYS A 176 -25.28 14.75 14.69
C LYS A 176 -25.81 14.11 13.40
N ILE A 177 -24.95 13.54 12.57
CA ILE A 177 -25.37 12.80 11.37
C ILE A 177 -26.24 11.59 11.77
N LYS A 178 -25.80 10.81 12.75
CA LYS A 178 -26.58 9.69 13.28
C LYS A 178 -27.96 10.12 13.79
N ALA A 179 -28.01 11.29 14.44
CA ALA A 179 -29.25 11.86 14.96
C ALA A 179 -30.24 12.33 13.88
N LEU A 180 -29.83 12.45 12.61
CA LEU A 180 -30.75 12.71 11.49
C LEU A 180 -31.77 11.57 11.30
N GLY A 181 -31.46 10.36 11.79
CA GLY A 181 -32.32 9.20 11.64
C GLY A 181 -32.25 8.62 10.20
N ASN A 182 -33.40 8.13 9.70
CA ASN A 182 -33.53 7.63 8.32
C ASN A 182 -32.54 6.52 7.92
N GLY A 183 -31.99 5.78 8.91
CA GLY A 183 -31.03 4.70 8.69
C GLY A 183 -29.67 5.19 8.19
N VAL A 184 -29.26 6.41 8.59
CA VAL A 184 -27.90 6.89 8.37
C VAL A 184 -27.06 6.72 9.64
N ASP A 185 -25.76 6.51 9.45
CA ASP A 185 -24.75 6.36 10.48
C ASP A 185 -23.73 7.49 10.39
N GLY A 186 -23.07 7.78 11.53
CA GLY A 186 -22.12 8.88 11.59
C GLY A 186 -20.81 8.55 10.89
N ILE A 187 -20.21 7.44 11.27
CA ILE A 187 -18.82 7.11 10.96
C ILE A 187 -18.68 5.64 10.60
N ASP A 188 -17.79 5.33 9.66
CA ASP A 188 -17.16 4.02 9.48
C ASP A 188 -15.64 4.21 9.57
N PHE A 189 -15.03 3.63 10.60
CA PHE A 189 -13.59 3.61 10.78
C PHE A 189 -13.07 2.19 10.52
N ARG A 190 -12.15 2.07 9.57
CA ARG A 190 -11.70 0.77 9.05
C ARG A 190 -10.65 0.09 9.95
N TRP A 191 -11.09 -0.45 11.08
CA TRP A 191 -10.26 -1.12 12.07
C TRP A 191 -10.03 -2.63 11.79
N GLN A 192 -10.83 -3.24 10.90
CA GLN A 192 -10.80 -4.67 10.62
C GLN A 192 -9.71 -5.05 9.61
N GLY A 193 -9.21 -6.28 9.73
CA GLY A 193 -8.36 -6.93 8.73
C GLY A 193 -6.87 -6.85 9.01
N ASP A 194 -6.39 -5.76 9.61
CA ASP A 194 -5.02 -5.58 10.07
C ASP A 194 -4.93 -4.45 11.12
N ASP A 195 -3.74 -4.23 11.66
CA ASP A 195 -3.46 -3.20 12.68
C ASP A 195 -3.17 -1.80 12.09
N TRP A 196 -3.32 -1.62 10.78
CA TRP A 196 -2.87 -0.41 10.09
C TRP A 196 -3.63 0.86 10.52
N MET A 197 -4.96 0.78 10.61
CA MET A 197 -5.75 1.93 11.05
C MET A 197 -5.62 2.18 12.56
N PHE A 198 -5.37 1.16 13.37
CA PHE A 198 -4.97 1.34 14.77
C PHE A 198 -3.61 2.07 14.85
N SER A 199 -2.64 1.65 14.03
CA SER A 199 -1.34 2.32 13.97
C SER A 199 -1.47 3.78 13.50
N ALA A 200 -2.47 4.12 12.68
CA ALA A 200 -2.75 5.51 12.32
C ALA A 200 -3.19 6.36 13.52
N LEU A 201 -4.02 5.81 14.41
CA LEU A 201 -4.38 6.49 15.67
C LEU A 201 -3.20 6.57 16.62
N LEU A 202 -2.48 5.46 16.83
CA LEU A 202 -1.33 5.38 17.72
C LEU A 202 -0.20 6.34 17.30
N PHE A 203 0.24 6.26 16.03
CA PHE A 203 1.27 7.16 15.50
C PHE A 203 0.76 8.60 15.39
N GLY A 204 -0.53 8.78 15.08
CA GLY A 204 -1.19 10.08 15.12
C GLY A 204 -1.21 10.73 16.51
N ALA A 205 -1.07 9.94 17.57
CA ALA A 205 -0.86 10.41 18.94
C ALA A 205 0.63 10.64 19.29
N GLY A 206 1.56 10.23 18.42
CA GLY A 206 3.02 10.24 18.66
C GLY A 206 3.54 8.97 19.35
N GLY A 207 2.74 7.89 19.38
CA GLY A 207 3.12 6.61 20.01
C GLY A 207 3.96 5.71 19.09
N LYS A 208 4.34 4.54 19.64
CA LYS A 208 5.15 3.51 18.96
C LYS A 208 4.55 2.14 19.20
N MET A 209 4.76 1.20 18.28
CA MET A 209 4.34 -0.19 18.45
C MET A 209 5.18 -0.92 19.51
N LEU A 210 6.51 -0.82 19.41
CA LEU A 210 7.46 -1.39 20.36
C LEU A 210 8.44 -0.32 20.84
N SER A 211 9.20 -0.66 21.90
CA SER A 211 10.39 0.08 22.34
C SER A 211 11.44 0.18 21.23
N ASP A 212 12.38 1.12 21.33
CA ASP A 212 13.39 1.37 20.29
C ASP A 212 14.31 0.16 20.03
N ASP A 213 14.53 -0.68 21.06
CA ASP A 213 15.25 -1.94 20.97
C ASP A 213 14.38 -3.13 20.56
N GLU A 214 13.09 -2.89 20.30
CA GLU A 214 12.08 -3.88 19.95
C GLU A 214 11.88 -5.02 20.98
N SER A 215 12.33 -4.84 22.20
CA SER A 215 12.27 -5.86 23.23
C SER A 215 10.95 -5.88 24.03
N LYS A 216 10.17 -4.79 23.95
CA LYS A 216 8.92 -4.60 24.72
C LYS A 216 7.84 -3.94 23.90
N VAL A 217 6.60 -4.29 24.21
CA VAL A 217 5.43 -3.57 23.71
C VAL A 217 5.44 -2.12 24.23
N ALA A 218 5.08 -1.17 23.36
CA ALA A 218 4.95 0.25 23.70
C ALA A 218 3.59 0.84 23.32
N PHE A 219 2.79 0.12 22.53
CA PHE A 219 1.50 0.63 22.05
C PHE A 219 0.43 0.75 23.14
N ASN A 220 0.61 0.20 24.35
CA ASN A 220 -0.32 0.36 25.47
C ASN A 220 0.04 1.52 26.42
N GLY A 221 1.02 2.35 26.05
CA GLY A 221 1.37 3.58 26.75
C GLY A 221 0.31 4.68 26.63
N PRO A 222 0.58 5.91 27.14
CA PRO A 222 -0.37 7.01 27.14
C PRO A 222 -0.91 7.36 25.74
N GLU A 223 -0.10 7.24 24.70
CA GLU A 223 -0.47 7.52 23.31
C GLU A 223 -1.44 6.45 22.78
N GLY A 224 -1.20 5.19 23.12
CA GLY A 224 -2.08 4.09 22.75
C GLY A 224 -3.43 4.16 23.48
N GLN A 225 -3.44 4.56 24.76
CA GLN A 225 -4.68 4.81 25.49
C GLN A 225 -5.53 5.89 24.83
N LYS A 226 -4.91 7.00 24.36
CA LYS A 226 -5.61 8.02 23.56
C LYS A 226 -6.14 7.47 22.25
N ALA A 227 -5.38 6.60 21.59
CA ALA A 227 -5.77 5.98 20.32
C ALA A 227 -7.03 5.11 20.49
N VAL A 228 -7.07 4.25 21.49
CA VAL A 228 -8.23 3.38 21.75
C VAL A 228 -9.41 4.14 22.35
N GLU A 229 -9.17 5.22 23.08
CA GLU A 229 -10.22 6.13 23.54
C GLU A 229 -10.92 6.82 22.36
N VAL A 230 -10.18 7.28 21.35
CA VAL A 230 -10.79 7.78 20.11
C VAL A 230 -11.64 6.69 19.46
N LEU A 231 -11.12 5.46 19.29
CA LEU A 231 -11.89 4.36 18.70
C LEU A 231 -13.19 4.07 19.47
N HIS A 232 -13.13 4.04 20.81
CA HIS A 232 -14.29 3.84 21.66
C HIS A 232 -15.34 4.96 21.48
N ARG A 233 -14.90 6.23 21.45
CA ARG A 233 -15.77 7.38 21.27
C ARG A 233 -16.38 7.46 19.86
N LEU A 234 -15.71 6.92 18.83
CA LEU A 234 -16.35 6.79 17.50
C LEU A 234 -17.62 5.94 17.58
N VAL A 235 -17.62 4.88 18.42
CA VAL A 235 -18.77 4.01 18.63
C VAL A 235 -19.82 4.66 19.54
N THR A 236 -19.40 5.12 20.71
CA THR A 236 -20.31 5.57 21.78
C THR A 236 -20.92 6.95 21.56
N GLU A 237 -20.19 7.84 20.88
CA GLU A 237 -20.59 9.23 20.65
C GLU A 237 -20.73 9.56 19.15
N GLY A 238 -19.86 8.99 18.30
CA GLY A 238 -19.75 9.33 16.88
C GLY A 238 -20.76 8.63 15.97
N GLY A 239 -21.59 7.74 16.51
CA GLY A 239 -22.60 7.00 15.73
C GLY A 239 -22.00 5.98 14.76
N MET A 240 -20.86 5.35 15.12
CA MET A 240 -20.24 4.28 14.38
C MET A 240 -20.89 2.94 14.72
N PRO A 241 -21.50 2.22 13.76
CA PRO A 241 -22.03 0.87 13.99
C PRO A 241 -20.94 -0.18 13.87
N VAL A 242 -21.20 -1.39 14.35
CA VAL A 242 -20.33 -2.53 14.15
C VAL A 242 -20.56 -3.13 12.76
N PHE A 243 -19.84 -2.62 11.78
CA PHE A 243 -19.87 -3.16 10.42
C PHE A 243 -18.81 -4.24 10.21
N THR A 244 -19.09 -5.17 9.28
CA THR A 244 -17.99 -5.84 8.57
C THR A 244 -17.38 -4.88 7.55
N LYS A 245 -16.15 -5.13 7.14
CA LYS A 245 -15.49 -4.30 6.12
C LYS A 245 -16.35 -4.06 4.87
N ALA A 246 -16.93 -5.15 4.32
CA ALA A 246 -17.76 -5.05 3.13
C ALA A 246 -19.07 -4.30 3.37
N ALA A 247 -19.68 -4.46 4.56
CA ALA A 247 -20.93 -3.76 4.91
C ALA A 247 -20.70 -2.25 5.05
N GLY A 248 -19.59 -1.82 5.67
CA GLY A 248 -19.22 -0.40 5.79
C GLY A 248 -19.01 0.26 4.43
N GLU A 249 -18.20 -0.39 3.53
CA GLU A 249 -18.01 0.09 2.15
C GLU A 249 -19.32 0.23 1.37
N GLN A 250 -20.21 -0.74 1.52
CA GLN A 250 -21.53 -0.70 0.87
C GLN A 250 -22.42 0.41 1.44
N ALA A 251 -22.43 0.56 2.76
CA ALA A 251 -23.23 1.59 3.44
C ALA A 251 -22.74 2.99 3.07
N PHE A 252 -21.42 3.23 3.07
CA PHE A 252 -20.87 4.51 2.63
C PHE A 252 -21.20 4.78 1.16
N ALA A 253 -20.94 3.83 0.26
CA ALA A 253 -21.24 3.97 -1.16
C ALA A 253 -22.74 4.13 -1.46
N ALA A 254 -23.61 3.71 -0.55
CA ALA A 254 -25.07 3.94 -0.63
C ALA A 254 -25.50 5.30 -0.08
N GLY A 255 -24.58 6.14 0.43
CA GLY A 255 -24.87 7.43 1.05
C GLY A 255 -25.48 7.32 2.45
N LYS A 256 -25.26 6.21 3.14
CA LYS A 256 -25.80 5.92 4.46
C LYS A 256 -24.83 6.21 5.63
N VAL A 257 -23.61 6.65 5.33
CA VAL A 257 -22.58 6.97 6.32
C VAL A 257 -22.02 8.37 6.04
N GLY A 258 -21.80 9.16 7.08
CA GLY A 258 -21.29 10.52 6.98
C GLY A 258 -19.80 10.57 6.66
N PHE A 259 -19.00 9.87 7.46
CA PHE A 259 -17.54 9.80 7.33
C PHE A 259 -17.07 8.36 7.20
N GLU A 260 -16.16 8.10 6.27
CA GLU A 260 -15.45 6.83 6.17
C GLU A 260 -13.94 7.10 6.29
N PHE A 261 -13.25 6.37 7.18
CA PHE A 261 -11.81 6.45 7.38
C PHE A 261 -11.15 5.18 6.88
N GLN A 262 -10.38 5.31 5.80
CA GLN A 262 -9.66 4.20 5.20
C GLN A 262 -8.51 4.66 4.30
N THR A 263 -7.85 3.70 3.66
CA THR A 263 -6.72 3.93 2.75
C THR A 263 -7.08 4.77 1.53
N THR A 264 -6.15 5.64 1.10
CA THR A 264 -6.24 6.29 -0.22
C THR A 264 -6.37 5.28 -1.36
N GLY A 265 -5.83 4.05 -1.21
CA GLY A 265 -5.90 3.00 -2.22
C GLY A 265 -7.34 2.61 -2.61
N ALA A 266 -8.32 2.87 -1.75
CA ALA A 266 -9.74 2.60 -2.04
C ALA A 266 -10.39 3.69 -2.90
N LEU A 267 -9.77 4.87 -3.09
CA LEU A 267 -10.42 6.06 -3.63
C LEU A 267 -11.08 5.81 -5.00
N ARG A 268 -10.40 5.12 -5.91
CA ARG A 268 -10.95 4.87 -7.26
C ARG A 268 -12.21 4.00 -7.20
N ASN A 269 -12.18 2.97 -6.37
CA ASN A 269 -13.35 2.11 -6.16
C ASN A 269 -14.48 2.87 -5.44
N THR A 270 -14.16 3.70 -4.47
CA THR A 270 -15.14 4.53 -3.75
C THR A 270 -15.82 5.51 -4.72
N ILE A 271 -15.06 6.23 -5.56
CA ILE A 271 -15.63 7.12 -6.61
C ILE A 271 -16.58 6.34 -7.51
N LYS A 272 -16.17 5.16 -8.01
CA LYS A 272 -16.98 4.32 -8.87
C LYS A 272 -18.26 3.84 -8.18
N ASN A 273 -18.16 3.39 -6.94
CA ASN A 273 -19.29 2.82 -6.20
C ASN A 273 -20.28 3.89 -5.72
N VAL A 274 -19.80 5.07 -5.36
CA VAL A 274 -20.64 6.23 -5.03
C VAL A 274 -21.34 6.74 -6.29
N GLY A 275 -20.63 6.86 -7.41
CA GLY A 275 -21.18 7.44 -8.65
C GLY A 275 -21.72 8.85 -8.38
N ASN A 276 -23.02 9.06 -8.65
CA ASN A 276 -23.69 10.35 -8.45
C ASN A 276 -24.70 10.33 -7.30
N LYS A 277 -24.56 9.42 -6.32
CA LYS A 277 -25.56 9.26 -5.25
C LYS A 277 -25.50 10.40 -4.23
N PHE A 278 -24.32 11.01 -4.03
CA PHE A 278 -24.08 12.15 -3.15
C PHE A 278 -22.79 12.87 -3.55
N ASP A 279 -22.58 14.09 -3.03
CA ASP A 279 -21.32 14.84 -3.19
C ASP A 279 -20.22 14.20 -2.31
N LEU A 280 -19.39 13.33 -2.95
CA LEU A 280 -18.25 12.68 -2.32
C LEU A 280 -17.08 13.66 -2.22
N ARG A 281 -16.52 13.77 -1.03
CA ARG A 281 -15.31 14.58 -0.78
C ARG A 281 -14.28 13.82 0.04
N THR A 282 -13.05 14.31 0.06
CA THR A 282 -11.94 13.77 0.84
C THR A 282 -11.25 14.87 1.63
N ALA A 283 -10.69 14.51 2.78
CA ALA A 283 -9.89 15.41 3.60
C ALA A 283 -8.78 14.63 4.31
N LYS A 284 -7.84 15.35 4.91
CA LYS A 284 -6.84 14.78 5.81
C LYS A 284 -7.52 14.06 6.96
N ILE A 285 -6.93 12.93 7.40
CA ILE A 285 -7.31 12.33 8.67
C ILE A 285 -6.78 13.20 9.83
N PRO A 286 -7.57 13.44 10.89
CA PRO A 286 -7.07 14.18 12.04
C PRO A 286 -5.93 13.43 12.75
N LEU A 287 -4.86 14.13 13.13
CA LEU A 287 -3.86 13.62 14.07
C LEU A 287 -4.31 13.90 15.50
N ILE A 288 -4.15 12.93 16.41
CA ILE A 288 -4.44 13.12 17.85
C ILE A 288 -3.47 14.15 18.45
N ASN A 289 -2.21 14.12 18.00
CA ASN A 289 -1.19 15.10 18.36
C ASN A 289 -0.57 15.72 17.08
N PRO A 290 -1.08 16.85 16.60
CA PRO A 290 -0.59 17.49 15.36
C PRO A 290 0.88 17.90 15.39
N ALA A 291 1.48 18.07 16.58
CA ALA A 291 2.88 18.49 16.69
C ALA A 291 3.88 17.35 16.47
N ASN A 292 3.53 16.12 16.86
CA ASN A 292 4.43 14.95 16.83
C ASN A 292 3.77 13.71 16.22
N GLY A 293 2.56 13.85 15.69
CA GLY A 293 1.83 12.74 15.09
C GLY A 293 2.31 12.43 13.69
N HIS A 294 2.26 11.14 13.35
CA HIS A 294 2.61 10.59 12.05
C HIS A 294 1.51 9.65 11.55
N LEU A 295 1.61 9.27 10.28
CA LEU A 295 0.70 8.33 9.65
C LEU A 295 1.47 7.13 9.08
N PRO A 296 0.97 5.90 9.24
CA PRO A 296 1.62 4.75 8.64
C PRO A 296 1.50 4.80 7.12
N THR A 297 2.59 4.52 6.41
CA THR A 297 2.55 4.23 4.99
C THR A 297 1.97 2.84 4.78
N GLY A 298 0.86 2.72 4.08
CA GLY A 298 0.36 1.44 3.59
C GLY A 298 0.85 1.15 2.18
N GLY A 299 0.44 -0.02 1.65
CA GLY A 299 0.75 -0.41 0.29
C GLY A 299 1.79 -1.51 0.20
N ASN A 300 2.48 -1.60 -0.94
CA ASN A 300 3.40 -2.69 -1.22
C ASN A 300 4.68 -2.26 -1.92
N ALA A 301 5.67 -3.14 -1.89
CA ALA A 301 6.90 -3.04 -2.64
C ALA A 301 7.01 -4.17 -3.66
N VAL A 302 7.70 -3.91 -4.76
CA VAL A 302 8.22 -4.94 -5.66
C VAL A 302 9.52 -5.49 -5.08
N VAL A 303 9.59 -6.81 -4.96
CA VAL A 303 10.70 -7.56 -4.35
C VAL A 303 11.21 -8.61 -5.34
N ILE A 304 12.52 -8.68 -5.52
CA ILE A 304 13.16 -9.71 -6.33
C ILE A 304 13.47 -10.92 -5.43
N LEU A 305 13.01 -12.10 -5.87
CA LEU A 305 13.17 -13.35 -5.15
C LEU A 305 14.14 -14.29 -5.87
N THR A 306 14.32 -14.13 -7.18
CA THR A 306 15.20 -15.01 -7.95
C THR A 306 16.67 -14.72 -7.66
N HIS A 307 17.43 -15.78 -7.33
CA HIS A 307 18.89 -15.74 -7.20
C HIS A 307 19.60 -16.16 -8.49
N ASP A 308 18.86 -16.49 -9.55
CA ASP A 308 19.43 -16.77 -10.87
C ASP A 308 19.98 -15.47 -11.47
N ALA A 309 21.30 -15.40 -11.60
CA ALA A 309 22.00 -14.24 -12.13
C ALA A 309 21.56 -13.86 -13.57
N ALA A 310 21.14 -14.85 -14.38
CA ALA A 310 20.62 -14.58 -15.72
C ALA A 310 19.28 -13.85 -15.71
N LYS A 311 18.47 -14.03 -14.66
CA LYS A 311 17.18 -13.39 -14.48
C LYS A 311 17.25 -12.09 -13.67
N GLN A 312 18.24 -11.92 -12.82
CA GLN A 312 18.32 -10.74 -11.91
C GLN A 312 18.36 -9.40 -12.64
N ASP A 313 19.12 -9.28 -13.74
CA ASP A 313 19.16 -8.03 -14.52
C ASP A 313 17.80 -7.73 -15.16
N ALA A 314 17.08 -8.73 -15.67
CA ALA A 314 15.74 -8.58 -16.21
C ALA A 314 14.72 -8.23 -15.11
N ALA A 315 14.83 -8.89 -13.95
CA ALA A 315 13.98 -8.61 -12.79
C ALA A 315 14.19 -7.19 -12.26
N TRP A 316 15.43 -6.73 -12.20
CA TRP A 316 15.76 -5.35 -11.81
C TRP A 316 15.21 -4.31 -12.79
N LYS A 317 15.32 -4.56 -14.10
CA LYS A 317 14.71 -3.69 -15.13
C LYS A 317 13.21 -3.56 -14.92
N PHE A 318 12.51 -4.71 -14.71
CA PHE A 318 11.07 -4.70 -14.48
C PHE A 318 10.69 -4.03 -13.16
N ALA A 319 11.41 -4.31 -12.06
CA ALA A 319 11.14 -3.69 -10.76
C ALA A 319 11.25 -2.16 -10.82
N LYS A 320 12.32 -1.63 -11.44
CA LYS A 320 12.48 -0.19 -11.64
C LYS A 320 11.42 0.41 -12.56
N PHE A 321 11.04 -0.28 -13.62
CA PHE A 321 9.99 0.18 -14.52
C PHE A 321 8.63 0.24 -13.81
N ALA A 322 8.28 -0.80 -13.06
CA ALA A 322 7.03 -0.87 -12.33
C ALA A 322 6.94 0.19 -11.21
N ALA A 323 8.01 0.36 -10.43
CA ALA A 323 8.08 1.37 -9.37
C ALA A 323 8.48 2.78 -9.86
N GLY A 324 8.83 2.92 -11.13
CA GLY A 324 9.28 4.17 -11.74
C GLY A 324 8.17 5.12 -12.15
N PRO A 325 8.52 6.20 -12.87
CA PRO A 325 7.56 7.26 -13.22
C PRO A 325 6.34 6.77 -14.01
N TYR A 326 6.56 5.88 -15.00
CA TYR A 326 5.44 5.30 -15.76
C TYR A 326 4.54 4.44 -14.86
N GLY A 327 5.13 3.55 -14.06
CA GLY A 327 4.36 2.74 -13.12
C GLY A 327 3.50 3.57 -12.18
N ALA A 328 4.08 4.62 -11.58
CA ALA A 328 3.35 5.56 -10.72
C ALA A 328 2.19 6.27 -11.47
N SER A 329 2.40 6.65 -12.75
CA SER A 329 1.35 7.26 -13.57
C SER A 329 0.18 6.34 -13.92
N VAL A 330 0.37 5.02 -13.78
CA VAL A 330 -0.68 4.01 -13.94
C VAL A 330 -1.32 3.68 -12.58
N VAL A 331 -0.51 3.48 -11.54
CA VAL A 331 -0.97 3.11 -10.19
C VAL A 331 -1.89 4.18 -9.60
N VAL A 332 -1.48 5.45 -9.61
CA VAL A 332 -2.21 6.55 -8.94
C VAL A 332 -3.62 6.71 -9.51
N PRO A 333 -3.82 6.94 -10.82
CA PRO A 333 -5.16 7.08 -11.38
C PRO A 333 -5.98 5.79 -11.35
N GLY A 334 -5.32 4.64 -11.42
CA GLY A 334 -5.98 3.33 -11.43
C GLY A 334 -6.52 2.89 -10.08
N THR A 335 -5.97 3.45 -8.99
CA THR A 335 -6.29 3.01 -7.62
C THR A 335 -6.70 4.15 -6.69
N GLY A 336 -5.87 5.17 -6.55
CA GLY A 336 -5.96 6.23 -5.56
C GLY A 336 -4.76 6.25 -4.62
N TYR A 337 -3.82 5.33 -4.78
CA TYR A 337 -2.54 5.35 -4.07
C TYR A 337 -1.82 6.69 -4.31
N VAL A 338 -0.96 7.08 -3.39
CA VAL A 338 -0.12 8.28 -3.55
C VAL A 338 1.14 7.93 -4.35
N PRO A 339 1.81 8.93 -4.99
CA PRO A 339 2.97 8.64 -5.82
C PRO A 339 4.14 8.11 -4.97
N ASN A 340 4.71 7.02 -5.44
CA ASN A 340 5.94 6.43 -4.92
C ASN A 340 7.19 6.88 -5.69
N ASN A 341 7.05 7.88 -6.55
CA ASN A 341 8.11 8.39 -7.41
C ASN A 341 7.98 9.91 -7.55
N GLU A 342 9.03 10.65 -7.16
CA GLU A 342 8.99 12.11 -7.15
C GLU A 342 8.99 12.73 -8.55
N LEU A 343 9.67 12.09 -9.51
CA LEU A 343 9.64 12.55 -10.90
C LEU A 343 8.23 12.44 -11.47
N ALA A 344 7.55 11.32 -11.20
CA ALA A 344 6.15 11.16 -11.62
C ALA A 344 5.24 12.22 -11.01
N ALA A 345 5.39 12.52 -9.73
CA ALA A 345 4.55 13.51 -9.04
C ALA A 345 4.70 14.92 -9.60
N LYS A 346 5.91 15.29 -10.07
CA LYS A 346 6.25 16.66 -10.50
C LYS A 346 6.13 16.88 -12.00
N SER A 347 6.35 15.86 -12.83
CA SER A 347 6.39 15.99 -14.29
C SER A 347 4.99 16.02 -14.92
N ALA A 348 4.77 16.96 -15.84
CA ALA A 348 3.56 17.05 -16.65
C ALA A 348 3.34 15.80 -17.54
N ASP A 349 4.42 15.11 -17.94
CA ASP A 349 4.35 13.88 -18.73
C ASP A 349 3.72 12.71 -17.96
N TYR A 350 3.60 12.84 -16.63
CA TYR A 350 3.05 11.79 -15.75
C TYR A 350 1.88 12.32 -14.92
N LEU A 351 2.12 12.77 -13.68
CA LEU A 351 1.06 13.13 -12.72
C LEU A 351 0.97 14.63 -12.43
N GLY A 352 1.86 15.47 -12.98
CA GLY A 352 1.97 16.89 -12.60
C GLY A 352 0.68 17.70 -12.72
N ASP A 353 -0.15 17.42 -13.74
CA ASP A 353 -1.47 18.07 -13.89
C ASP A 353 -2.65 17.20 -13.39
N PHE A 354 -2.40 15.93 -13.09
CA PHE A 354 -3.44 15.00 -12.65
C PHE A 354 -4.15 15.49 -11.38
N TYR A 355 -3.39 15.91 -10.38
CA TYR A 355 -3.94 16.34 -9.09
C TYR A 355 -4.75 17.63 -9.16
N LYS A 356 -4.44 18.53 -10.10
CA LYS A 356 -5.22 19.74 -10.34
C LYS A 356 -6.60 19.44 -10.90
N GLN A 357 -6.68 18.39 -11.74
CA GLN A 357 -7.91 17.94 -12.39
C GLN A 357 -8.72 16.96 -11.52
N ASN A 358 -8.11 16.40 -10.47
CA ASN A 358 -8.70 15.36 -9.63
C ASN A 358 -8.60 15.74 -8.14
N PRO A 359 -9.42 16.67 -7.65
CA PRO A 359 -9.31 17.23 -6.28
C PRO A 359 -9.47 16.16 -5.18
N LEU A 360 -10.22 15.09 -5.41
CA LEU A 360 -10.36 14.00 -4.44
C LEU A 360 -9.06 13.29 -4.10
N PHE A 361 -8.03 13.37 -4.95
CA PHE A 361 -6.71 12.77 -4.72
C PHE A 361 -5.79 13.68 -3.88
N GLN A 362 -6.17 14.95 -3.65
CA GLN A 362 -5.33 15.93 -2.96
C GLN A 362 -5.12 15.60 -1.47
N ALA A 363 -6.11 15.02 -0.80
CA ALA A 363 -6.02 14.69 0.61
C ALA A 363 -4.81 13.79 0.90
N GLY A 364 -4.70 12.68 0.18
CA GLY A 364 -3.58 11.76 0.32
C GLY A 364 -2.22 12.37 -0.01
N LEU A 365 -2.15 13.13 -1.12
CA LEU A 365 -0.92 13.83 -1.52
C LEU A 365 -0.44 14.81 -0.44
N SER A 366 -1.36 15.58 0.13
CA SER A 366 -1.06 16.61 1.13
C SER A 366 -0.57 16.07 2.48
N GLN A 367 -0.78 14.77 2.75
CA GLN A 367 -0.35 14.09 3.99
C GLN A 367 0.96 13.32 3.84
N MET A 368 1.55 13.29 2.65
CA MET A 368 2.81 12.56 2.45
C MET A 368 3.93 12.96 3.42
N PRO A 369 4.08 14.24 3.83
CA PRO A 369 5.10 14.62 4.80
C PRO A 369 4.95 14.00 6.19
N GLU A 370 3.73 13.59 6.56
CA GLU A 370 3.45 12.95 7.84
C GLU A 370 3.68 11.42 7.81
N MET A 371 3.98 10.83 6.64
CA MET A 371 4.10 9.38 6.48
C MET A 371 5.40 8.84 7.07
N ILE A 372 5.26 7.72 7.80
CA ILE A 372 6.37 6.87 8.29
C ILE A 372 6.18 5.44 7.79
N PRO A 373 7.23 4.61 7.75
CA PRO A 373 7.11 3.22 7.32
C PRO A 373 6.04 2.45 8.11
N TRP A 374 5.31 1.57 7.41
CA TRP A 374 4.39 0.63 8.06
C TRP A 374 5.18 -0.30 8.97
N TYR A 375 4.84 -0.30 10.25
CA TYR A 375 5.58 -1.08 11.23
C TYR A 375 5.48 -2.60 10.94
N ALA A 376 6.61 -3.28 10.99
CA ALA A 376 6.71 -4.72 10.83
C ALA A 376 7.27 -5.33 12.13
N PHE A 377 6.46 -6.13 12.83
CA PHE A 377 6.89 -6.79 14.06
C PHE A 377 8.06 -7.74 13.82
N PRO A 378 9.01 -7.84 14.77
CA PRO A 378 10.16 -8.74 14.67
C PRO A 378 9.75 -10.22 14.76
N GLY A 379 10.56 -11.08 14.17
CA GLY A 379 10.40 -12.54 14.23
C GLY A 379 9.33 -13.11 13.31
N SER A 380 8.95 -14.35 13.56
CA SER A 380 8.04 -15.12 12.69
C SER A 380 6.55 -14.91 12.97
N ASN A 381 6.21 -14.27 14.10
CA ASN A 381 4.83 -14.18 14.59
C ASN A 381 4.06 -12.95 14.08
N GLY A 382 4.63 -12.11 13.21
CA GLY A 382 4.05 -10.83 12.82
C GLY A 382 2.59 -10.87 12.35
N VAL A 383 2.16 -11.93 11.65
CA VAL A 383 0.75 -12.11 11.25
C VAL A 383 -0.13 -12.38 12.48
N LYS A 384 0.35 -13.24 13.40
CA LYS A 384 -0.40 -13.56 14.63
C LYS A 384 -0.50 -12.35 15.55
N VAL A 385 0.56 -11.57 15.68
CA VAL A 385 0.56 -10.32 16.44
C VAL A 385 -0.49 -9.35 15.89
N THR A 386 -0.49 -9.11 14.58
CA THR A 386 -1.52 -8.29 13.93
C THR A 386 -2.93 -8.77 14.25
N GLN A 387 -3.18 -10.08 14.15
CA GLN A 387 -4.50 -10.65 14.46
C GLN A 387 -4.88 -10.45 15.93
N THR A 388 -3.96 -10.68 16.87
CA THR A 388 -4.18 -10.45 18.29
C THR A 388 -4.57 -9.00 18.61
N ILE A 389 -3.92 -8.03 17.97
CA ILE A 389 -4.30 -6.61 18.10
C ILE A 389 -5.73 -6.42 17.61
N VAL A 390 -6.06 -6.89 16.39
CA VAL A 390 -7.40 -6.73 15.80
C VAL A 390 -8.48 -7.39 16.66
N ASP A 391 -8.22 -8.59 17.22
CA ASP A 391 -9.17 -9.29 18.08
C ASP A 391 -9.48 -8.49 19.35
N ASN A 392 -8.50 -7.82 19.95
CA ASN A 392 -8.71 -6.96 21.10
C ASN A 392 -9.37 -5.62 20.73
N LEU A 393 -9.08 -5.04 19.56
CA LEU A 393 -9.82 -3.87 19.08
C LEU A 393 -11.30 -4.16 18.85
N SER A 394 -11.64 -5.40 18.42
CA SER A 394 -13.05 -5.79 18.28
C SER A 394 -13.81 -5.72 19.59
N ARG A 395 -13.16 -6.07 20.72
CA ARG A 395 -13.76 -5.99 22.07
C ARG A 395 -14.09 -4.53 22.48
N ILE A 396 -13.33 -3.56 21.99
CA ILE A 396 -13.62 -2.12 22.19
C ILE A 396 -14.82 -1.71 21.33
N VAL A 397 -14.84 -2.14 20.07
CA VAL A 397 -15.88 -1.74 19.11
C VAL A 397 -17.22 -2.38 19.43
N ASP A 398 -17.25 -3.63 19.88
CA ASP A 398 -18.46 -4.32 20.32
C ASP A 398 -18.83 -4.02 21.78
N GLN A 399 -18.04 -3.18 22.47
CA GLN A 399 -18.23 -2.75 23.86
C GLN A 399 -18.23 -3.91 24.87
N SER A 400 -17.54 -5.01 24.58
CA SER A 400 -17.40 -6.15 25.49
C SER A 400 -16.22 -6.02 26.46
N ALA A 401 -15.35 -5.01 26.29
CA ALA A 401 -14.27 -4.65 27.22
C ALA A 401 -14.05 -3.14 27.25
N GLU A 402 -13.55 -2.65 28.36
CA GLU A 402 -13.06 -1.27 28.46
C GLU A 402 -11.83 -1.05 27.58
N PRO A 403 -11.68 0.15 26.94
CA PRO A 403 -10.58 0.41 26.01
C PRO A 403 -9.19 0.08 26.56
N LYS A 404 -8.93 0.50 27.81
CA LYS A 404 -7.65 0.26 28.47
C LYS A 404 -7.42 -1.23 28.74
N GLU A 405 -8.42 -1.97 29.19
CA GLU A 405 -8.34 -3.41 29.46
C GLU A 405 -7.99 -4.17 28.18
N ALA A 406 -8.76 -3.95 27.10
CA ALA A 406 -8.51 -4.62 25.82
C ALA A 406 -7.10 -4.29 25.26
N LEU A 407 -6.62 -3.06 25.44
CA LEU A 407 -5.28 -2.67 24.99
C LEU A 407 -4.17 -3.32 25.81
N ASP A 408 -4.35 -3.42 27.13
CA ASP A 408 -3.38 -4.08 28.01
C ASP A 408 -3.35 -5.60 27.78
N ASP A 409 -4.49 -6.24 27.53
CA ASP A 409 -4.58 -7.66 27.16
C ASP A 409 -3.85 -7.90 25.83
N ALA A 410 -4.11 -7.04 24.80
CA ALA A 410 -3.38 -7.14 23.54
C ALA A 410 -1.87 -7.00 23.74
N ALA A 411 -1.44 -6.09 24.61
CA ALA A 411 -0.01 -5.87 24.89
C ALA A 411 0.62 -7.10 25.58
N ALA A 412 -0.05 -7.69 26.55
CA ALA A 412 0.44 -8.89 27.23
C ALA A 412 0.59 -10.08 26.28
N ASP A 413 -0.44 -10.33 25.46
CA ASP A 413 -0.42 -11.40 24.46
C ASP A 413 0.67 -11.19 23.39
N VAL A 414 0.87 -9.95 22.96
CA VAL A 414 1.91 -9.61 21.96
C VAL A 414 3.31 -9.74 22.55
N GLU A 415 3.53 -9.32 23.80
CA GLU A 415 4.82 -9.44 24.51
C GLU A 415 5.33 -10.90 24.50
N ASP A 416 4.43 -11.87 24.73
CA ASP A 416 4.75 -13.31 24.71
C ASP A 416 5.11 -13.84 23.31
N MET A 417 4.78 -13.10 22.25
CA MET A 417 5.05 -13.48 20.86
C MET A 417 6.35 -12.84 20.32
N LEU A 418 6.91 -11.84 21.02
CA LEU A 418 8.14 -11.21 20.60
C LEU A 418 9.32 -12.19 20.69
N PRO A 419 10.34 -12.06 19.83
CA PRO A 419 11.56 -12.84 19.95
C PRO A 419 12.20 -12.59 21.31
N ARG A 420 12.53 -13.66 22.02
CA ARG A 420 13.34 -13.55 23.25
C ARG A 420 14.78 -13.24 22.84
N SER A 421 15.35 -12.17 23.36
CA SER A 421 16.75 -11.76 23.19
C SER A 421 17.74 -12.81 23.72
#